data_32bc762baa0e1563d3ac28350fd4bf69
#
_entry.id   32bc762baa0e1563d3ac28350fd4bf69
#
_cell.length_a   1.000
_cell.length_b   1.000
_cell.length_c   1.000
_cell.angle_alpha   90.00
_cell.angle_beta   90.00
_cell.angle_gamma   90.00
#
_symmetry.space_group_name_H-M   'P 1'
#
loop_
_entity.id
_entity.type
_entity.pdbx_description
1 polymer ?
#
loop_
_entity_poly.entity_id
_entity_poly.type
_entity_poly.pdbx_seq_one_letter_code
_entity_poly.pdbx_strand_id
1 'polypeptide(L)'
;MGKAYTEEMQQLPATIEWAAGQPVDLLRRAVQLYSDRGLLAVGSGGSFTGAALAAELHLRAYGQPSQAITPLDVFQLPAAASTYAAGMILSAEGKNHDVLAAAKQLLVRGCPAIGLTLRSDSPLVRFSDATGAASLACFDMPWGKDGYLATNSLMATLILVWRTYVGAHETGHQLPK
;
A
#
# COMPACT_ATOMS: atom_id res chain seq x y z
N MET A 1 -13.93 -5.23 22.98
CA MET A 1 -15.17 -5.34 22.19
C MET A 1 -14.93 -4.55 20.93
N GLY A 2 -15.18 -5.09 19.72
CA GLY A 2 -15.05 -4.33 18.47
C GLY A 2 -16.16 -3.29 18.33
N LYS A 3 -15.93 -2.25 17.51
CA LYS A 3 -16.98 -1.27 17.17
C LYS A 3 -18.16 -1.97 16.49
N ALA A 4 -19.35 -1.44 16.71
CA ALA A 4 -20.51 -1.91 15.97
C ALA A 4 -20.41 -1.51 14.49
N TYR A 5 -20.85 -2.37 13.58
CA TYR A 5 -20.79 -2.11 12.14
C TYR A 5 -21.52 -0.81 11.74
N THR A 6 -22.64 -0.52 12.41
CA THR A 6 -23.40 0.73 12.18
C THR A 6 -22.60 1.98 12.51
N GLU A 7 -21.77 1.95 13.58
CA GLU A 7 -20.88 3.05 13.94
C GLU A 7 -19.78 3.26 12.88
N GLU A 8 -19.24 2.15 12.36
CA GLU A 8 -18.24 2.22 11.30
C GLU A 8 -18.80 2.81 10.00
N MET A 9 -20.02 2.42 9.64
CA MET A 9 -20.71 2.97 8.47
C MET A 9 -20.99 4.47 8.62
N GLN A 10 -21.32 4.94 9.82
CA GLN A 10 -21.51 6.36 10.10
C GLN A 10 -20.22 7.17 10.01
N GLN A 11 -19.06 6.55 10.22
CA GLN A 11 -17.75 7.19 10.10
C GLN A 11 -17.23 7.28 8.65
N LEU A 12 -17.77 6.51 7.71
CA LEU A 12 -17.26 6.47 6.34
C LEU A 12 -17.16 7.83 5.66
N PRO A 13 -18.17 8.72 5.72
CA PRO A 13 -18.05 10.05 5.10
C PRO A 13 -16.85 10.85 5.63
N ALA A 14 -16.65 10.87 6.95
CA ALA A 14 -15.51 11.53 7.57
C ALA A 14 -14.17 10.86 7.20
N THR A 15 -14.15 9.54 7.04
CA THR A 15 -12.97 8.80 6.57
C THR A 15 -12.62 9.17 5.14
N ILE A 16 -13.60 9.29 4.27
CA ILE A 16 -13.40 9.70 2.87
C ILE A 16 -12.82 11.11 2.81
N GLU A 17 -13.41 12.04 3.53
CA GLU A 17 -12.95 13.44 3.59
C GLU A 17 -11.53 13.53 4.15
N TRP A 18 -11.26 12.84 5.27
CA TRP A 18 -9.92 12.77 5.85
C TRP A 18 -8.89 12.22 4.87
N ALA A 19 -9.15 11.07 4.25
CA ALA A 19 -8.22 10.45 3.31
C ALA A 19 -8.02 11.31 2.05
N ALA A 20 -9.07 12.01 1.59
CA ALA A 20 -8.99 12.95 0.50
C ALA A 20 -8.11 14.17 0.82
N GLY A 21 -8.00 14.56 2.09
CA GLY A 21 -7.18 15.68 2.56
C GLY A 21 -5.71 15.33 2.86
N GLN A 22 -5.34 14.04 2.93
CA GLN A 22 -3.98 13.65 3.33
C GLN A 22 -2.92 13.98 2.26
N PRO A 23 -1.69 14.40 2.66
CA PRO A 23 -0.59 14.60 1.73
C PRO A 23 -0.06 13.25 1.24
N VAL A 24 -0.18 12.96 -0.06
CA VAL A 24 0.30 11.70 -0.68
C VAL A 24 1.61 11.85 -1.42
N ASP A 25 2.29 13.00 -1.30
CA ASP A 25 3.47 13.33 -2.10
C ASP A 25 4.65 12.39 -1.88
N LEU A 26 4.85 11.93 -0.63
CA LEU A 26 5.88 10.93 -0.33
C LEU A 26 5.62 9.63 -1.09
N LEU A 27 4.40 9.15 -1.01
CA LEU A 27 3.99 7.89 -1.68
C LEU A 27 4.05 8.05 -3.20
N ARG A 28 3.60 9.20 -3.72
CA ARG A 28 3.67 9.51 -5.16
C ARG A 28 5.10 9.53 -5.68
N ARG A 29 6.01 10.22 -5.00
CA ARG A 29 7.44 10.24 -5.36
C ARG A 29 8.06 8.85 -5.31
N ALA A 30 7.73 8.06 -4.27
CA ALA A 30 8.22 6.70 -4.14
C ALA A 30 7.74 5.80 -5.29
N VAL A 31 6.48 5.91 -5.70
CA VAL A 31 5.92 5.17 -6.85
C VAL A 31 6.55 5.63 -8.16
N GLN A 32 6.73 6.94 -8.36
CA GLN A 32 7.37 7.50 -9.55
C GLN A 32 8.82 7.05 -9.71
N LEU A 33 9.55 6.88 -8.61
CA LEU A 33 10.93 6.37 -8.64
C LEU A 33 11.05 4.97 -9.25
N TYR A 34 9.96 4.19 -9.21
CA TYR A 34 9.92 2.83 -9.75
C TYR A 34 8.94 2.70 -10.93
N SER A 35 8.69 3.80 -11.64
CA SER A 35 7.78 3.83 -12.79
C SER A 35 8.25 2.98 -13.98
N ASP A 36 9.53 2.63 -14.04
CA ASP A 36 10.14 1.74 -15.04
C ASP A 36 10.13 0.26 -14.66
N ARG A 37 9.57 -0.09 -13.49
CA ARG A 37 9.51 -1.44 -12.94
C ARG A 37 8.10 -1.93 -12.76
N GLY A 38 7.91 -3.24 -12.82
CA GLY A 38 6.66 -3.86 -12.38
C GLY A 38 6.46 -3.68 -10.86
N LEU A 39 5.20 -3.79 -10.41
CA LEU A 39 4.86 -3.66 -9.00
C LEU A 39 4.36 -4.97 -8.41
N LEU A 40 4.98 -5.42 -7.32
CA LEU A 40 4.47 -6.48 -6.47
C LEU A 40 3.76 -5.83 -5.27
N ALA A 41 2.46 -5.67 -5.38
CA ALA A 41 1.65 -5.09 -4.31
C ALA A 41 1.25 -6.17 -3.31
N VAL A 42 1.71 -6.03 -2.07
CA VAL A 42 1.55 -7.03 -0.99
C VAL A 42 0.53 -6.56 0.02
N GLY A 43 -0.49 -7.37 0.27
CA GLY A 43 -1.51 -7.10 1.27
C GLY A 43 -2.17 -8.35 1.79
N SER A 44 -2.84 -8.25 2.93
CA SER A 44 -3.60 -9.33 3.55
C SER A 44 -4.98 -8.84 3.99
N GLY A 45 -6.02 -9.67 3.87
CA GLY A 45 -7.38 -9.30 4.20
C GLY A 45 -7.84 -8.05 3.41
N GLY A 46 -8.42 -7.04 4.06
CA GLY A 46 -8.83 -5.79 3.42
C GLY A 46 -7.70 -5.06 2.70
N SER A 47 -6.46 -5.14 3.21
CA SER A 47 -5.30 -4.54 2.55
C SER A 47 -4.94 -5.21 1.23
N PHE A 48 -5.36 -6.47 0.98
CA PHE A 48 -5.19 -7.13 -0.32
C PHE A 48 -6.02 -6.45 -1.42
N THR A 49 -7.22 -5.94 -1.09
CA THR A 49 -8.02 -5.14 -2.04
C THR A 49 -7.29 -3.84 -2.42
N GLY A 50 -6.65 -3.19 -1.45
CA GLY A 50 -5.78 -2.04 -1.71
C GLY A 50 -4.57 -2.40 -2.57
N ALA A 51 -3.97 -3.57 -2.35
CA ALA A 51 -2.87 -4.08 -3.17
C ALA A 51 -3.31 -4.35 -4.62
N ALA A 52 -4.50 -4.93 -4.82
CA ALA A 52 -5.06 -5.14 -6.15
C ALA A 52 -5.28 -3.82 -6.89
N LEU A 53 -5.82 -2.81 -6.20
CA LEU A 53 -5.97 -1.46 -6.76
C LEU A 53 -4.60 -0.85 -7.13
N ALA A 54 -3.61 -0.96 -6.25
CA ALA A 54 -2.27 -0.42 -6.51
C ALA A 54 -1.62 -1.06 -7.74
N ALA A 55 -1.69 -2.37 -7.88
CA ALA A 55 -1.16 -3.10 -9.02
C ALA A 55 -1.84 -2.68 -10.34
N GLU A 56 -3.17 -2.58 -10.34
CA GLU A 56 -3.94 -2.13 -11.51
C GLU A 56 -3.60 -0.69 -11.91
N LEU A 57 -3.54 0.22 -10.94
CA LEU A 57 -3.21 1.61 -11.20
C LEU A 57 -1.77 1.78 -11.68
N HIS A 58 -0.83 0.99 -11.17
CA HIS A 58 0.56 1.02 -11.61
C HIS A 58 0.71 0.53 -13.05
N LEU A 59 0.05 -0.58 -13.38
CA LEU A 59 -0.02 -1.08 -14.75
C LEU A 59 -0.59 -0.02 -15.70
N ARG A 60 -1.71 0.62 -15.33
CA ARG A 60 -2.34 1.66 -16.17
C ARG A 60 -1.49 2.92 -16.31
N ALA A 61 -0.84 3.35 -15.22
CA ALA A 61 -0.06 4.58 -15.20
C ALA A 61 1.25 4.46 -15.98
N TYR A 62 1.92 3.30 -15.88
CA TYR A 62 3.30 3.14 -16.35
C TYR A 62 3.47 2.02 -17.40
N GLY A 63 2.44 1.25 -17.69
CA GLY A 63 2.53 0.12 -18.63
C GLY A 63 3.37 -1.06 -18.13
N GLN A 64 3.73 -1.07 -16.83
CA GLN A 64 4.61 -2.09 -16.26
C GLN A 64 3.80 -3.25 -15.68
N PRO A 65 4.17 -4.52 -15.94
CA PRO A 65 3.51 -5.68 -15.39
C PRO A 65 3.46 -5.61 -13.87
N SER A 66 2.25 -5.65 -13.30
CA SER A 66 2.06 -5.47 -11.87
C SER A 66 1.06 -6.48 -11.33
N GLN A 67 1.26 -6.93 -10.11
CA GLN A 67 0.47 -7.99 -9.50
C GLN A 67 0.23 -7.74 -8.02
N ALA A 68 -1.00 -7.99 -7.57
CA ALA A 68 -1.28 -8.13 -6.15
C ALA A 68 -0.96 -9.55 -5.68
N ILE A 69 -0.24 -9.66 -4.58
CA ILE A 69 0.15 -10.94 -3.98
C ILE A 69 -0.09 -10.92 -2.47
N THR A 70 -0.29 -12.10 -1.89
CA THR A 70 -0.34 -12.23 -0.43
C THR A 70 1.07 -12.20 0.17
N PRO A 71 1.20 -11.94 1.48
CA PRO A 71 2.51 -12.03 2.13
C PRO A 71 3.20 -13.38 1.96
N LEU A 72 2.44 -14.47 1.91
CA LEU A 72 2.99 -15.82 1.75
C LEU A 72 3.53 -16.07 0.34
N ASP A 73 2.93 -15.48 -0.69
CA ASP A 73 3.40 -15.62 -2.07
C ASP A 73 4.80 -15.03 -2.25
N VAL A 74 5.18 -14.03 -1.44
CA VAL A 74 6.52 -13.41 -1.48
C VAL A 74 7.64 -14.45 -1.27
N PHE A 75 7.40 -15.46 -0.45
CA PHE A 75 8.37 -16.54 -0.19
C PHE A 75 8.51 -17.52 -1.35
N GLN A 76 7.49 -17.59 -2.22
CA GLN A 76 7.44 -18.48 -3.38
C GLN A 76 7.90 -17.80 -4.67
N LEU A 77 8.18 -16.49 -4.63
CA LEU A 77 8.63 -15.74 -5.81
C LEU A 77 9.94 -16.34 -6.36
N PRO A 78 10.08 -16.49 -7.69
CA PRO A 78 11.35 -16.83 -8.31
C PRO A 78 12.42 -15.77 -7.99
N ALA A 79 13.68 -16.17 -7.92
CA ALA A 79 14.78 -15.23 -7.66
C ALA A 79 14.82 -14.05 -8.65
N ALA A 80 14.48 -14.32 -9.91
CA ALA A 80 14.43 -13.30 -10.96
C ALA A 80 13.32 -12.25 -10.77
N ALA A 81 12.25 -12.54 -10.02
CA ALA A 81 11.15 -11.61 -9.83
C ALA A 81 11.58 -10.30 -9.13
N SER A 82 12.54 -10.38 -8.21
CA SER A 82 13.06 -9.22 -7.49
C SER A 82 13.88 -8.26 -8.36
N THR A 83 14.40 -8.73 -9.48
CA THR A 83 15.24 -7.92 -10.39
C THR A 83 14.41 -6.91 -11.20
N TYR A 84 13.15 -7.23 -11.44
CA TYR A 84 12.29 -6.47 -12.35
C TYR A 84 11.11 -5.79 -11.66
N ALA A 85 10.97 -5.90 -10.34
CA ALA A 85 9.85 -5.34 -9.62
C ALA A 85 10.27 -4.48 -8.43
N ALA A 86 9.39 -3.55 -8.08
CA ALA A 86 9.36 -2.90 -6.77
C ALA A 86 8.27 -3.51 -5.91
N GLY A 87 8.46 -3.58 -4.60
CA GLY A 87 7.43 -4.03 -3.66
C GLY A 87 6.60 -2.85 -3.15
N MET A 88 5.28 -3.01 -3.02
CA MET A 88 4.43 -2.09 -2.27
C MET A 88 3.74 -2.85 -1.14
N ILE A 89 4.06 -2.53 0.10
CA ILE A 89 3.53 -3.17 1.29
C ILE A 89 2.35 -2.35 1.82
N LEU A 90 1.16 -2.92 1.82
CA LEU A 90 -0.04 -2.29 2.37
C LEU A 90 -0.47 -3.01 3.65
N SER A 91 -0.55 -2.27 4.75
CA SER A 91 -0.99 -2.81 6.03
C SER A 91 -1.57 -1.72 6.91
N ALA A 92 -2.90 -1.67 7.03
CA ALA A 92 -3.58 -0.63 7.80
C ALA A 92 -3.04 -0.50 9.24
N GLU A 93 -2.92 -1.62 9.94
CA GLU A 93 -2.40 -1.66 11.33
C GLU A 93 -0.88 -1.78 11.43
N GLY A 94 -0.19 -2.16 10.34
CA GLY A 94 1.26 -2.32 10.31
C GLY A 94 1.86 -3.34 11.27
N LYS A 95 1.04 -4.27 11.82
CA LYS A 95 1.45 -5.25 12.85
C LYS A 95 1.34 -6.72 12.45
N ASN A 96 0.80 -7.01 11.26
CA ASN A 96 0.66 -8.37 10.78
C ASN A 96 2.06 -9.00 10.58
N HIS A 97 2.31 -10.13 11.24
CA HIS A 97 3.62 -10.80 11.21
C HIS A 97 4.01 -11.28 9.82
N ASP A 98 3.05 -11.77 9.03
CA ASP A 98 3.32 -12.25 7.68
C ASP A 98 3.70 -11.09 6.74
N VAL A 99 3.05 -9.93 6.91
CA VAL A 99 3.38 -8.70 6.17
C VAL A 99 4.79 -8.23 6.52
N LEU A 100 5.17 -8.24 7.80
CA LEU A 100 6.52 -7.88 8.24
C LEU A 100 7.58 -8.85 7.71
N ALA A 101 7.28 -10.15 7.72
CA ALA A 101 8.16 -11.17 7.17
C ALA A 101 8.31 -11.01 5.64
N ALA A 102 7.23 -10.73 4.93
CA ALA A 102 7.24 -10.44 3.51
C ALA A 102 8.07 -9.19 3.17
N ALA A 103 7.94 -8.11 3.96
CA ALA A 103 8.74 -6.90 3.79
C ALA A 103 10.23 -7.19 3.94
N LYS A 104 10.63 -7.94 4.97
CA LYS A 104 12.01 -8.41 5.15
C LYS A 104 12.50 -9.23 3.98
N GLN A 105 11.68 -10.16 3.50
CA GLN A 105 12.04 -11.04 2.39
C GLN A 105 12.26 -10.27 1.08
N LEU A 106 11.43 -9.27 0.79
CA LEU A 106 11.63 -8.40 -0.37
C LEU A 106 12.97 -7.66 -0.29
N LEU A 107 13.32 -7.11 0.87
CA LEU A 107 14.60 -6.43 1.07
C LEU A 107 15.79 -7.38 0.92
N VAL A 108 15.74 -8.58 1.52
CA VAL A 108 16.80 -9.60 1.39
C VAL A 108 17.02 -9.97 -0.07
N ARG A 109 15.96 -9.95 -0.88
CA ARG A 109 16.04 -10.21 -2.32
C ARG A 109 16.50 -9.00 -3.14
N GLY A 110 16.80 -7.87 -2.52
CA GLY A 110 17.18 -6.63 -3.23
C GLY A 110 16.02 -5.96 -3.96
N CYS A 111 14.78 -6.32 -3.65
CA CYS A 111 13.60 -5.68 -4.19
C CYS A 111 13.32 -4.39 -3.40
N PRO A 112 13.42 -3.20 -4.02
CA PRO A 112 13.10 -1.96 -3.33
C PRO A 112 11.63 -1.97 -2.90
N ALA A 113 11.34 -1.44 -1.72
CA ALA A 113 10.01 -1.49 -1.15
C ALA A 113 9.46 -0.10 -0.81
N ILE A 114 8.19 0.08 -1.11
CA ILE A 114 7.35 1.20 -0.69
C ILE A 114 6.37 0.66 0.35
N GLY A 115 5.97 1.44 1.32
CA GLY A 115 4.97 1.02 2.31
C GLY A 115 3.86 2.04 2.51
N LEU A 116 2.69 1.55 2.87
CA LEU A 116 1.57 2.35 3.35
C LEU A 116 0.98 1.73 4.62
N THR A 117 0.88 2.52 5.67
CA THR A 117 0.19 2.15 6.91
C THR A 117 -0.66 3.31 7.42
N LEU A 118 -1.69 2.99 8.20
CA LEU A 118 -2.57 3.97 8.85
C LEU A 118 -2.25 4.16 10.34
N ARG A 119 -1.02 3.76 10.76
CA ARG A 119 -0.55 3.83 12.16
C ARG A 119 0.93 4.16 12.24
N SER A 120 1.25 5.31 12.80
CA SER A 120 2.66 5.77 12.97
C SER A 120 3.43 4.97 14.03
N ASP A 121 2.73 4.41 15.01
CA ASP A 121 3.32 3.61 16.09
C ASP A 121 3.49 2.12 15.76
N SER A 122 3.30 1.74 14.50
CA SER A 122 3.26 0.33 14.09
C SER A 122 4.65 -0.33 14.01
N PRO A 123 4.71 -1.68 14.17
CA PRO A 123 5.93 -2.44 13.90
C PRO A 123 6.50 -2.25 12.49
N LEU A 124 5.64 -2.00 11.49
CA LEU A 124 6.07 -1.75 10.11
C LEU A 124 6.85 -0.42 9.99
N VAL A 125 6.43 0.62 10.72
CA VAL A 125 7.15 1.89 10.80
C VAL A 125 8.51 1.67 11.43
N ARG A 126 8.57 1.03 12.61
CA ARG A 126 9.85 0.74 13.28
C ARG A 126 10.79 -0.10 12.42
N PHE A 127 10.26 -1.05 11.67
CA PHE A 127 11.05 -1.84 10.73
C PHE A 127 11.62 -0.97 9.59
N SER A 128 10.81 -0.11 9.00
CA SER A 128 11.25 0.82 7.95
C SER A 128 12.36 1.76 8.45
N ASP A 129 12.16 2.36 9.62
CA ASP A 129 13.14 3.29 10.23
C ASP A 129 14.47 2.59 10.54
N ALA A 130 14.40 1.37 11.05
CA ALA A 130 15.60 0.59 11.41
C ALA A 130 16.42 0.13 10.20
N THR A 131 15.78 -0.07 9.05
CA THR A 131 16.43 -0.60 7.84
C THR A 131 16.83 0.49 6.85
N GLY A 132 16.13 1.64 6.85
CA GLY A 132 16.30 2.71 5.86
C GLY A 132 16.02 2.28 4.42
N ALA A 133 15.51 1.07 4.24
CA ALA A 133 15.44 0.41 2.94
C ALA A 133 14.06 0.50 2.28
N ALA A 134 13.07 1.10 2.95
CA ALA A 134 11.73 1.28 2.43
C ALA A 134 11.27 2.73 2.59
N SER A 135 10.63 3.26 1.56
CA SER A 135 9.89 4.53 1.68
C SER A 135 8.50 4.22 2.24
N LEU A 136 8.29 4.45 3.53
CA LEU A 136 7.01 4.20 4.19
C LEU A 136 6.21 5.49 4.33
N ALA A 137 5.04 5.53 3.70
CA ALA A 137 4.04 6.57 3.93
C ALA A 137 3.14 6.15 5.09
N CYS A 138 3.10 6.97 6.11
CA CYS A 138 2.30 6.75 7.31
C CYS A 138 1.20 7.81 7.41
N PHE A 139 -0.03 7.35 7.62
CA PHE A 139 -1.21 8.19 7.76
C PHE A 139 -1.93 7.79 9.05
N ASP A 140 -1.87 8.61 10.08
CA ASP A 140 -2.57 8.31 11.34
C ASP A 140 -4.07 8.53 11.21
N MET A 141 -4.81 7.44 10.98
CA MET A 141 -6.26 7.49 10.92
C MET A 141 -6.86 7.77 12.31
N PRO A 142 -7.63 8.86 12.47
CA PRO A 142 -8.02 9.35 13.80
C PRO A 142 -9.03 8.46 14.53
N TRP A 143 -9.79 7.64 13.82
CA TRP A 143 -10.83 6.77 14.43
C TRP A 143 -10.28 5.47 15.02
N GLY A 144 -8.99 5.23 14.92
CA GLY A 144 -8.36 4.03 15.42
C GLY A 144 -8.66 2.79 14.55
N LYS A 145 -8.71 1.63 15.20
CA LYS A 145 -8.91 0.34 14.53
C LYS A 145 -10.39 0.14 14.16
N ASP A 146 -10.64 -0.46 12.99
CA ASP A 146 -11.96 -1.01 12.64
C ASP A 146 -12.36 -2.14 13.60
N GLY A 147 -13.64 -2.44 13.63
CA GLY A 147 -14.19 -3.52 14.43
C GLY A 147 -13.92 -4.90 13.83
N TYR A 148 -14.97 -5.57 13.40
CA TYR A 148 -14.87 -6.91 12.84
C TYR A 148 -14.48 -6.92 11.35
N LEU A 149 -14.95 -5.95 10.59
CA LEU A 149 -14.66 -5.81 9.16
C LEU A 149 -13.71 -4.63 8.92
N ALA A 150 -12.84 -4.76 7.93
CA ALA A 150 -12.02 -3.65 7.46
C ALA A 150 -12.89 -2.70 6.63
N THR A 151 -13.46 -1.68 7.26
CA THR A 151 -14.42 -0.75 6.65
C THR A 151 -13.75 0.59 6.37
N ASN A 152 -13.46 1.33 7.42
CA ASN A 152 -12.84 2.66 7.32
C ASN A 152 -11.37 2.58 6.87
N SER A 153 -10.62 1.62 7.40
CA SER A 153 -9.22 1.42 6.99
C SER A 153 -9.09 0.97 5.54
N LEU A 154 -10.02 0.15 5.05
CA LEU A 154 -10.06 -0.23 3.64
C LEU A 154 -10.35 1.00 2.76
N MET A 155 -11.41 1.76 3.07
CA MET A 155 -11.78 2.95 2.31
C MET A 155 -10.65 3.98 2.29
N ALA A 156 -10.04 4.26 3.45
CA ALA A 156 -8.88 5.16 3.54
C ALA A 156 -7.72 4.68 2.65
N THR A 157 -7.38 3.39 2.72
CA THR A 157 -6.31 2.81 1.91
C THR A 157 -6.59 2.95 0.41
N LEU A 158 -7.82 2.66 -0.03
CA LEU A 158 -8.21 2.78 -1.44
C LEU A 158 -8.09 4.22 -1.94
N ILE A 159 -8.55 5.20 -1.16
CA ILE A 159 -8.48 6.62 -1.53
C ILE A 159 -7.02 7.09 -1.60
N LEU A 160 -6.19 6.75 -0.61
CA LEU A 160 -4.78 7.13 -0.57
C LEU A 160 -4.01 6.53 -1.76
N VAL A 161 -4.22 5.24 -2.05
CA VAL A 161 -3.62 4.56 -3.20
C VAL A 161 -4.10 5.21 -4.50
N TRP A 162 -5.39 5.42 -4.68
CA TRP A 162 -5.93 6.06 -5.88
C TRP A 162 -5.34 7.46 -6.09
N ARG A 163 -5.30 8.31 -5.06
CA ARG A 163 -4.73 9.66 -5.13
C ARG A 163 -3.23 9.67 -5.43
N THR A 164 -2.53 8.62 -5.07
CA THR A 164 -1.10 8.46 -5.41
C THR A 164 -0.88 8.43 -6.92
N TYR A 165 -1.79 7.82 -7.66
CA TYR A 165 -1.69 7.68 -9.12
C TYR A 165 -2.48 8.74 -9.91
N VAL A 166 -3.41 9.47 -9.28
CA VAL A 166 -4.10 10.60 -9.93
C VAL A 166 -3.09 11.70 -10.21
N GLY A 167 -2.90 12.02 -11.46
CA GLY A 167 -1.88 12.98 -11.93
C GLY A 167 -0.60 12.33 -12.47
N ALA A 168 -0.38 11.03 -12.27
CA ALA A 168 0.71 10.33 -12.96
C ALA A 168 0.49 10.29 -14.49
N HIS A 169 -0.76 10.41 -14.93
CA HIS A 169 -1.15 10.47 -16.36
C HIS A 169 -0.84 11.81 -17.03
N GLU A 170 -0.61 12.87 -16.28
CA GLU A 170 -0.32 14.20 -16.86
C GLU A 170 1.12 14.33 -17.37
N THR A 171 1.99 13.39 -17.04
CA THR A 171 3.42 13.45 -17.38
C THR A 171 3.84 12.63 -18.60
N GLY A 172 2.90 12.19 -19.47
CA GLY A 172 3.33 11.85 -20.82
C GLY A 172 3.02 10.46 -21.37
N HIS A 173 2.25 9.61 -20.70
CA HIS A 173 1.74 8.40 -21.35
C HIS A 173 0.22 8.53 -21.56
N GLN A 174 -0.16 8.95 -22.79
CA GLN A 174 -1.54 8.80 -23.25
C GLN A 174 -1.87 7.31 -23.27
N LEU A 175 -2.91 6.91 -22.52
CA LEU A 175 -3.49 5.59 -22.67
C LEU A 175 -3.90 5.39 -24.14
N PRO A 176 -3.65 4.23 -24.74
CA PRO A 176 -4.23 3.91 -26.04
C PRO A 176 -5.76 4.01 -25.91
N LYS A 177 -6.38 4.71 -26.88
CA LYS A 177 -7.84 4.89 -26.99
C LYS A 177 -8.53 3.56 -27.25
#